data_a2edac16d790c4a322f6a10d598fade3
#
_entry.id   a2edac16d790c4a322f6a10d598fade3
#
_cell.length_a   1.000
_cell.length_b   1.000
_cell.length_c   1.000
_cell.angle_alpha   90.00
_cell.angle_beta   90.00
_cell.angle_gamma   90.00
#
_symmetry.space_group_name_H-M   'P 1'
#
loop_
_entity.id
_entity.type
_entity.pdbx_description
1 polymer ?
#
loop_
_entity_poly.entity_id
_entity_poly.type
_entity_poly.pdbx_seq_one_letter_code
_entity_poly.pdbx_strand_id
1 'polypeptide(L)'
;MPVVLETQRLRMRELGWEDLEPLAEILSDEETMAHYPAPFDRAKVERWISWNLENYRVFGFGLWAVEEKGSGAFLGDCGITIQNIDGVFRPEIGYHINKRFWRRGYGSEAACACRDWAFAHTPFGEVYSYMK
;
A
#
# COMPACT_ATOMS: atom_id res chain seq x y z
N MET A 1 3.03 7.76 14.93
CA MET A 1 3.85 6.77 14.24
C MET A 1 4.84 7.47 13.32
N PRO A 2 6.06 6.94 13.21
CA PRO A 2 7.06 7.58 12.34
C PRO A 2 6.62 7.56 10.89
N VAL A 3 6.87 8.66 10.22
CA VAL A 3 6.59 8.80 8.79
C VAL A 3 7.74 8.12 8.02
N VAL A 4 7.39 7.26 7.06
CA VAL A 4 8.37 6.59 6.20
C VAL A 4 8.78 7.52 5.06
N LEU A 5 7.80 8.15 4.41
CA LEU A 5 8.05 9.10 3.33
C LEU A 5 6.89 10.08 3.20
N GLU A 6 7.15 11.20 2.55
CA GLU A 6 6.14 12.21 2.30
C GLU A 6 6.21 12.67 0.84
N THR A 7 5.08 13.14 0.34
CA THR A 7 4.97 13.81 -0.95
C THR A 7 4.35 15.19 -0.73
N GLN A 8 4.02 15.89 -1.81
CA GLN A 8 3.37 17.19 -1.70
C GLN A 8 2.06 17.13 -0.90
N ARG A 9 1.24 16.10 -1.15
CA ARG A 9 -0.10 15.99 -0.53
C ARG A 9 -0.21 14.86 0.47
N LEU A 10 0.74 13.92 0.51
CA LEU A 10 0.59 12.66 1.21
C LEU A 10 1.67 12.44 2.25
N ARG A 11 1.30 11.70 3.28
CA ARG A 11 2.21 11.21 4.30
C ARG A 11 2.00 9.71 4.41
N MET A 12 3.08 8.94 4.39
CA MET A 12 3.01 7.48 4.42
C MET A 12 3.76 6.95 5.63
N ARG A 13 3.13 6.04 6.35
CA ARG A 13 3.65 5.43 7.57
C ARG A 13 3.32 3.95 7.58
N GLU A 14 3.95 3.21 8.49
CA GLU A 14 3.60 1.80 8.64
C GLU A 14 2.15 1.65 9.09
N LEU A 15 1.51 0.59 8.59
CA LEU A 15 0.17 0.20 9.05
C LEU A 15 0.25 -0.27 10.51
N GLY A 16 -0.83 -0.08 11.23
CA GLY A 16 -0.99 -0.62 12.57
C GLY A 16 -2.39 -1.19 12.73
N TRP A 17 -2.65 -1.81 13.88
CA TRP A 17 -3.97 -2.42 14.14
C TRP A 17 -5.09 -1.39 14.22
N GLU A 18 -4.77 -0.14 14.51
CA GLU A 18 -5.72 0.97 14.49
C GLU A 18 -6.24 1.28 13.09
N ASP A 19 -5.58 0.77 12.06
CA ASP A 19 -5.97 0.98 10.67
C ASP A 19 -6.94 -0.09 10.17
N LEU A 20 -7.29 -1.08 11.00
CA LEU A 20 -8.12 -2.20 10.58
C LEU A 20 -9.46 -1.77 9.99
N GLU A 21 -10.19 -0.90 10.66
CA GLU A 21 -11.52 -0.48 10.18
C GLU A 21 -11.46 0.33 8.88
N PRO A 22 -10.64 1.38 8.78
CA PRO A 22 -10.56 2.12 7.52
C PRO A 22 -9.98 1.29 6.37
N LEU A 23 -9.08 0.36 6.65
CA LEU A 23 -8.54 -0.51 5.63
C LEU A 23 -9.57 -1.55 5.18
N ALA A 24 -10.36 -2.08 6.11
CA ALA A 24 -11.44 -3.02 5.79
C ALA A 24 -12.49 -2.35 4.88
N GLU A 25 -12.80 -1.08 5.11
CA GLU A 25 -13.72 -0.35 4.24
C GLU A 25 -13.25 -0.38 2.78
N ILE A 26 -11.94 -0.34 2.55
CA ILE A 26 -11.36 -0.34 1.22
C ILE A 26 -11.28 -1.77 0.65
N LEU A 27 -10.68 -2.68 1.39
CA LEU A 27 -10.40 -4.04 0.90
C LEU A 27 -11.64 -4.93 0.84
N SER A 28 -12.71 -4.55 1.55
CA SER A 28 -13.97 -5.28 1.51
C SER A 28 -14.95 -4.68 0.50
N ASP A 29 -14.58 -3.61 -0.19
CA ASP A 29 -15.40 -2.97 -1.20
C ASP A 29 -15.30 -3.69 -2.54
N GLU A 30 -16.44 -4.10 -3.09
CA GLU A 30 -16.49 -4.87 -4.34
C GLU A 30 -15.90 -4.10 -5.53
N GLU A 31 -16.17 -2.82 -5.61
CA GLU A 31 -15.68 -2.00 -6.73
C GLU A 31 -14.17 -1.85 -6.69
N THR A 32 -13.62 -1.56 -5.50
CA THR A 32 -12.18 -1.43 -5.30
C THR A 32 -11.46 -2.74 -5.61
N MET A 33 -12.07 -3.86 -5.21
CA MET A 33 -11.45 -5.19 -5.32
C MET A 33 -11.95 -5.97 -6.54
N ALA A 34 -12.42 -5.26 -7.57
CA ALA A 34 -13.02 -5.88 -8.76
C ALA A 34 -12.09 -6.83 -9.51
N HIS A 35 -10.77 -6.62 -9.41
CA HIS A 35 -9.77 -7.47 -10.08
C HIS A 35 -9.25 -8.60 -9.21
N TYR A 36 -9.76 -8.74 -8.00
CA TYR A 36 -9.46 -9.86 -7.11
C TYR A 36 -10.59 -10.89 -7.23
N PRO A 37 -10.33 -12.16 -6.88
CA PRO A 37 -11.38 -13.19 -6.92
C PRO A 37 -12.60 -12.84 -6.09
N ALA A 38 -12.40 -12.13 -4.97
CA ALA A 38 -13.48 -11.65 -4.11
C ALA A 38 -12.97 -10.50 -3.24
N PRO A 39 -13.86 -9.63 -2.75
CA PRO A 39 -13.49 -8.68 -1.71
C PRO A 39 -12.99 -9.42 -0.48
N PHE A 40 -12.16 -8.76 0.32
CA PHE A 40 -11.61 -9.38 1.53
C PHE A 40 -12.65 -9.36 2.65
N ASP A 41 -12.80 -10.48 3.35
CA ASP A 41 -13.54 -10.49 4.61
C ASP A 41 -12.64 -9.91 5.72
N ARG A 42 -13.21 -9.71 6.91
CA ARG A 42 -12.48 -9.13 8.02
C ARG A 42 -11.24 -9.94 8.40
N ALA A 43 -11.35 -11.25 8.44
CA ALA A 43 -10.23 -12.14 8.78
C ALA A 43 -9.07 -11.96 7.79
N LYS A 44 -9.38 -11.77 6.50
CA LYS A 44 -8.37 -11.55 5.47
C LYS A 44 -7.72 -10.17 5.60
N VAL A 45 -8.48 -9.15 5.98
CA VAL A 45 -7.92 -7.82 6.25
C VAL A 45 -6.96 -7.89 7.45
N GLU A 46 -7.31 -8.64 8.50
CA GLU A 46 -6.42 -8.83 9.64
C GLU A 46 -5.13 -9.53 9.21
N ARG A 47 -5.21 -10.56 8.40
CA ARG A 47 -4.03 -11.23 7.85
C ARG A 47 -3.20 -10.31 6.97
N TRP A 48 -3.85 -9.40 6.26
CA TRP A 48 -3.18 -8.40 5.42
C TRP A 48 -2.31 -7.46 6.25
N ILE A 49 -2.86 -6.96 7.35
CA ILE A 49 -2.10 -6.12 8.28
C ILE A 49 -0.94 -6.91 8.89
N SER A 50 -1.22 -8.12 9.38
CA SER A 50 -0.21 -8.98 9.98
C SER A 50 0.94 -9.27 9.00
N TRP A 51 0.61 -9.54 7.76
CA TRP A 51 1.60 -9.78 6.70
C TRP A 51 2.49 -8.56 6.47
N ASN A 52 1.89 -7.37 6.45
CA ASN A 52 2.66 -6.14 6.26
C ASN A 52 3.56 -5.83 7.47
N LEU A 53 3.08 -6.07 8.68
CA LEU A 53 3.90 -5.90 9.88
C LEU A 53 5.14 -6.81 9.83
N GLU A 54 4.95 -8.04 9.37
CA GLU A 54 6.06 -8.98 9.20
C GLU A 54 7.00 -8.53 8.08
N ASN A 55 6.46 -8.00 6.97
CA ASN A 55 7.27 -7.47 5.88
C ASN A 55 8.16 -6.32 6.36
N TYR A 56 7.64 -5.41 7.17
CA TYR A 56 8.44 -4.31 7.73
C TYR A 56 9.60 -4.86 8.56
N ARG A 57 9.33 -5.90 9.35
CA ARG A 57 10.34 -6.51 10.22
C ARG A 57 11.44 -7.22 9.40
N VAL A 58 11.04 -7.94 8.37
CA VAL A 58 11.96 -8.79 7.59
C VAL A 58 12.67 -8.00 6.50
N PHE A 59 11.95 -7.16 5.76
CA PHE A 59 12.48 -6.46 4.59
C PHE A 59 12.74 -4.97 4.82
N GLY A 60 12.17 -4.38 5.86
CA GLY A 60 12.23 -2.95 6.08
C GLY A 60 11.22 -2.16 5.25
N PHE A 61 10.33 -2.84 4.54
CA PHE A 61 9.27 -2.20 3.75
C PHE A 61 8.07 -3.14 3.63
N GLY A 62 6.97 -2.59 3.12
CA GLY A 62 5.72 -3.29 2.87
C GLY A 62 4.73 -2.28 2.32
N LEU A 63 3.45 -2.58 2.42
CA LEU A 63 2.42 -1.59 2.10
C LEU A 63 2.27 -0.64 3.28
N TRP A 64 2.37 0.64 3.02
CA TRP A 64 2.28 1.68 4.04
C TRP A 64 0.91 2.34 4.01
N ALA A 65 0.47 2.83 5.15
CA ALA A 65 -0.74 3.65 5.24
C ALA A 65 -0.50 4.98 4.53
N VAL A 66 -1.48 5.40 3.73
CA VAL A 66 -1.43 6.67 3.00
C VAL A 66 -2.43 7.62 3.62
N GLU A 67 -1.94 8.77 4.09
CA GLU A 67 -2.77 9.82 4.69
C GLU A 67 -2.62 11.10 3.90
N GLU A 68 -3.72 11.86 3.78
CA GLU A 68 -3.67 13.19 3.21
C GLU A 68 -3.17 14.18 4.27
N LYS A 69 -2.17 14.96 3.94
CA LYS A 69 -1.54 15.90 4.87
C LYS A 69 -2.51 16.94 5.43
N GLY A 70 -3.37 17.47 4.58
CA GLY A 70 -4.25 18.57 4.97
C GLY A 70 -5.30 18.16 5.98
N SER A 71 -5.93 17.00 5.76
CA SER A 71 -7.05 16.55 6.58
C SER A 71 -6.68 15.45 7.57
N GLY A 72 -5.56 14.76 7.36
CA GLY A 72 -5.20 13.56 8.08
C GLY A 72 -6.02 12.33 7.69
N ALA A 73 -6.83 12.42 6.63
CA ALA A 73 -7.69 11.34 6.20
C ALA A 73 -6.89 10.12 5.76
N PHE A 74 -7.33 8.94 6.18
CA PHE A 74 -6.75 7.66 5.73
C PHE A 74 -7.28 7.38 4.32
N LEU A 75 -6.38 7.37 3.32
CA LEU A 75 -6.76 7.19 1.92
C LEU A 75 -6.66 5.74 1.48
N GLY A 76 -5.77 4.96 2.08
CA GLY A 76 -5.55 3.59 1.68
C GLY A 76 -4.17 3.09 2.02
N ASP A 77 -3.68 2.14 1.20
CA ASP A 77 -2.32 1.65 1.33
C ASP A 77 -1.56 1.80 0.01
N CYS A 78 -0.25 1.88 0.11
CA CYS A 78 0.64 1.88 -1.04
C CYS A 78 2.04 1.50 -0.58
N GLY A 79 2.73 0.70 -1.34
CA GLY A 79 4.09 0.33 -0.98
C GLY A 79 4.69 -0.72 -1.87
N ILE A 80 5.64 -1.45 -1.30
CA ILE A 80 6.45 -2.43 -2.00
C ILE A 80 6.23 -3.79 -1.35
N THR A 81 5.91 -4.79 -2.16
CA THR A 81 5.84 -6.18 -1.70
C THR A 81 6.68 -7.04 -2.61
N ILE A 82 7.15 -8.17 -2.08
CA ILE A 82 7.90 -9.13 -2.88
C ILE A 82 6.92 -10.15 -3.40
N GLN A 83 6.83 -10.26 -4.72
CA GLN A 83 5.92 -11.18 -5.39
C GLN A 83 6.71 -12.24 -6.13
N ASN A 84 6.17 -13.46 -6.15
CA ASN A 84 6.71 -14.54 -6.96
C ASN A 84 6.04 -14.48 -8.34
N ILE A 85 6.81 -14.12 -9.35
CA ILE A 85 6.33 -14.00 -10.73
C ILE A 85 7.12 -15.00 -11.56
N ASP A 86 6.44 -16.06 -12.00
CA ASP A 86 7.04 -17.13 -12.82
C ASP A 86 8.30 -17.73 -12.14
N GLY A 87 8.24 -17.93 -10.83
CA GLY A 87 9.34 -18.51 -10.07
C GLY A 87 10.44 -17.53 -9.68
N VAL A 88 10.30 -16.26 -10.04
CA VAL A 88 11.28 -15.21 -9.71
C VAL A 88 10.65 -14.24 -8.73
N PHE A 89 11.33 -13.96 -7.62
CA PHE A 89 10.87 -13.00 -6.63
C PHE A 89 11.23 -11.58 -7.10
N ARG A 90 10.22 -10.73 -7.23
CA ARG A 90 10.38 -9.37 -7.75
C ARG A 90 9.68 -8.37 -6.85
N PRO A 91 10.25 -7.16 -6.68
CA PRO A 91 9.57 -6.09 -5.95
C PRO A 91 8.44 -5.52 -6.80
N GLU A 92 7.24 -5.48 -6.22
CA GLU A 92 6.05 -4.94 -6.86
C GLU A 92 5.57 -3.74 -6.08
N ILE A 93 5.26 -2.65 -6.79
CA ILE A 93 4.57 -1.49 -6.20
C ILE A 93 3.09 -1.67 -6.44
N GLY A 94 2.31 -1.58 -5.38
CA GLY A 94 0.87 -1.67 -5.45
C GLY A 94 0.20 -0.66 -4.54
N TYR A 95 -1.07 -0.38 -4.80
CA TYR A 95 -1.85 0.49 -3.92
C TYR A 95 -3.33 0.15 -3.99
N HIS A 96 -4.03 0.51 -2.90
CA HIS A 96 -5.48 0.48 -2.82
C HIS A 96 -5.91 1.81 -2.22
N ILE A 97 -6.67 2.58 -2.97
CA ILE A 97 -7.16 3.89 -2.53
C ILE A 97 -8.68 3.81 -2.37
N ASN A 98 -9.20 4.37 -1.27
CA ASN A 98 -10.64 4.43 -1.04
C ASN A 98 -11.31 5.16 -2.21
N LYS A 99 -12.38 4.57 -2.75
CA LYS A 99 -13.02 5.08 -3.96
C LYS A 99 -13.53 6.51 -3.83
N ARG A 100 -13.78 6.98 -2.60
CA ARG A 100 -14.16 8.38 -2.35
C ARG A 100 -13.08 9.38 -2.81
N PHE A 101 -11.84 8.92 -2.96
CA PHE A 101 -10.69 9.75 -3.29
C PHE A 101 -10.13 9.46 -4.67
N TRP A 102 -10.80 8.62 -5.48
CA TRP A 102 -10.34 8.29 -6.82
C TRP A 102 -10.39 9.50 -7.75
N ARG A 103 -9.60 9.43 -8.82
CA ARG A 103 -9.52 10.45 -9.89
C ARG A 103 -8.94 11.77 -9.41
N ARG A 104 -8.14 11.73 -8.35
CA ARG A 104 -7.44 12.91 -7.82
C ARG A 104 -5.93 12.77 -7.92
N GLY A 105 -5.43 11.68 -8.51
CA GLY A 105 -4.01 11.43 -8.70
C GLY A 105 -3.27 10.91 -7.47
N TYR A 106 -3.96 10.57 -6.40
CA TYR A 106 -3.31 10.10 -5.17
C TYR A 106 -2.56 8.78 -5.36
N GLY A 107 -3.16 7.82 -6.08
CA GLY A 107 -2.51 6.53 -6.33
C GLY A 107 -1.20 6.70 -7.08
N SER A 108 -1.20 7.50 -8.15
CA SER A 108 0.00 7.77 -8.93
C SER A 108 1.06 8.51 -8.12
N GLU A 109 0.64 9.49 -7.33
CA GLU A 109 1.56 10.25 -6.48
C GLU A 109 2.25 9.33 -5.47
N ALA A 110 1.48 8.46 -4.81
CA ALA A 110 2.00 7.51 -3.84
C ALA A 110 2.91 6.48 -4.51
N ALA A 111 2.49 5.93 -5.64
CA ALA A 111 3.27 4.90 -6.36
C ALA A 111 4.62 5.45 -6.85
N CYS A 112 4.62 6.66 -7.39
CA CYS A 112 5.86 7.30 -7.83
C CYS A 112 6.82 7.53 -6.66
N ALA A 113 6.29 7.96 -5.50
CA ALA A 113 7.10 8.15 -4.31
C ALA A 113 7.68 6.83 -3.80
N CYS A 114 6.90 5.75 -3.84
CA CYS A 114 7.40 4.43 -3.46
C CYS A 114 8.49 3.94 -4.39
N ARG A 115 8.35 4.18 -5.67
CA ARG A 115 9.38 3.83 -6.66
C ARG A 115 10.69 4.55 -6.33
N ASP A 116 10.64 5.84 -6.09
CA ASP A 116 11.83 6.63 -5.79
C ASP A 116 12.45 6.20 -4.46
N TRP A 117 11.61 5.92 -3.47
CA TRP A 117 12.07 5.39 -2.19
C TRP A 117 12.79 4.05 -2.36
N ALA A 118 12.23 3.15 -3.19
CA ALA A 118 12.81 1.84 -3.43
C ALA A 118 14.21 1.95 -4.04
N PHE A 119 14.39 2.82 -5.04
CA PHE A 119 15.69 3.01 -5.66
C PHE A 119 16.70 3.65 -4.71
N ALA A 120 16.26 4.49 -3.79
CA ALA A 120 17.14 5.18 -2.85
C ALA A 120 17.53 4.31 -1.65
N HIS A 121 16.65 3.38 -1.21
CA HIS A 121 16.80 2.66 0.06
C HIS A 121 16.99 1.14 -0.09
N THR A 122 16.91 0.61 -1.31
CA THR A 122 17.08 -0.83 -1.55
C THR A 122 18.03 -1.06 -2.70
N PRO A 123 18.58 -2.29 -2.85
CA PRO A 123 19.46 -2.61 -3.98
C PRO A 123 18.69 -2.94 -5.27
N PHE A 124 17.38 -2.75 -5.31
CA PHE A 124 16.61 -3.09 -6.50
C PHE A 124 16.97 -2.19 -7.66
N GLY A 125 17.32 -2.78 -8.80
CA GLY A 125 17.53 -2.06 -10.06
C GLY A 125 16.22 -1.82 -10.81
N GLU A 126 15.19 -2.56 -10.47
CA GLU A 126 13.89 -2.49 -11.13
C GLU A 126 12.78 -2.73 -10.11
N VAL A 127 11.64 -2.07 -10.31
CA VAL A 127 10.41 -2.36 -9.59
C VAL A 127 9.29 -2.54 -10.61
N TYR A 128 8.31 -3.36 -10.27
CA TYR A 128 7.19 -3.71 -11.14
C TYR A 128 5.90 -3.18 -10.55
N SER A 129 4.97 -2.78 -11.41
CA SER A 129 3.64 -2.37 -10.97
C SER A 129 2.61 -3.08 -11.83
N TYR A 130 1.74 -3.84 -11.19
CA TYR A 130 0.64 -4.53 -11.84
C TYR A 130 -0.64 -3.76 -11.55
N MET A 131 -0.82 -2.71 -12.30
CA MET A 131 -2.00 -1.85 -12.20
C MET A 131 -3.14 -2.53 -12.95
N LYS A 132 -4.18 -2.84 -12.24
CA LYS A 132 -5.36 -3.46 -12.82
C LYS A 132 -6.52 -2.50 -12.86
#